data_6c5c958eb067d88e736d4614f819ad0b
#
_entry.id   6c5c958eb067d88e736d4614f819ad0b
#
_cell.length_a   1.000
_cell.length_b   1.000
_cell.length_c   1.000
_cell.angle_alpha   90.00
_cell.angle_beta   90.00
_cell.angle_gamma   90.00
#
_symmetry.space_group_name_H-M   'P 1'
#
loop_
_entity.id
_entity.type
_entity.pdbx_description
1 polymer ?
#
loop_
_entity_poly.entity_id
_entity_poly.type
_entity_poly.pdbx_seq_one_letter_code
_entity_poly.pdbx_strand_id
1 'polypeptide(L)'
;MKINDFGLLCTLLIMWGCDKDLEQNTKSFVFSRVASEHTLAANAPFADRRLLNSHEDFVNAKRGMIALAPKIGPLGHDGEPIWDASDMIFAGIETPETVNPSLWRQARLNSFRGLFEVADGIFQIRGFDLANMTLIRSDSGWIVVDPLTTIESTDAAI
;
A
#
# COMPACT_ATOMS: atom_id res chain seq x y z
N MET A 1 71.45 -6.04 35.11
CA MET A 1 70.97 -7.22 34.36
C MET A 1 70.08 -6.71 33.29
N LYS A 2 70.55 -6.75 32.04
CA LYS A 2 69.85 -6.21 30.83
C LYS A 2 68.81 -7.19 30.40
N ILE A 3 67.57 -6.73 30.19
CA ILE A 3 66.55 -7.50 29.53
C ILE A 3 66.22 -6.76 28.24
N ASN A 4 66.42 -7.46 27.14
CA ASN A 4 66.36 -6.97 25.81
C ASN A 4 64.90 -6.72 25.35
N ASP A 5 64.77 -5.64 24.64
CA ASP A 5 63.58 -5.33 23.78
C ASP A 5 63.43 -6.40 22.70
N PHE A 6 62.30 -7.07 22.70
CA PHE A 6 61.81 -7.77 21.53
C PHE A 6 60.57 -7.02 21.02
N GLY A 7 60.83 -6.24 19.99
CA GLY A 7 59.80 -5.54 19.26
C GLY A 7 58.86 -6.52 18.59
N LEU A 8 57.61 -6.51 19.04
CA LEU A 8 56.50 -7.20 18.35
C LEU A 8 56.03 -6.31 17.21
N LEU A 9 56.57 -6.57 16.03
CA LEU A 9 56.09 -5.97 14.77
C LEU A 9 54.75 -6.60 14.45
N CYS A 10 53.67 -5.99 14.95
CA CYS A 10 52.32 -6.36 14.59
C CYS A 10 52.03 -5.80 13.19
N THR A 11 52.19 -6.64 12.17
CA THR A 11 51.78 -6.36 10.78
C THR A 11 50.27 -6.21 10.75
N LEU A 12 49.83 -4.97 10.75
CA LEU A 12 48.45 -4.62 10.46
C LEU A 12 48.21 -4.90 8.97
N LEU A 13 47.76 -6.11 8.64
CA LEU A 13 47.16 -6.42 7.35
C LEU A 13 45.84 -5.66 7.29
N ILE A 14 45.91 -4.50 6.69
CA ILE A 14 44.71 -3.74 6.27
C ILE A 14 44.06 -4.57 5.19
N MET A 15 42.98 -5.24 5.55
CA MET A 15 42.03 -5.83 4.61
C MET A 15 41.32 -4.70 3.86
N TRP A 16 42.04 -4.09 2.96
CA TRP A 16 41.50 -3.12 2.00
C TRP A 16 41.11 -3.88 0.74
N GLY A 17 39.91 -4.38 0.70
CA GLY A 17 39.48 -5.04 -0.51
C GLY A 17 38.17 -5.82 -0.43
N CYS A 18 37.08 -5.20 0.09
CA CYS A 18 35.73 -5.76 -0.12
C CYS A 18 34.59 -4.73 -0.06
N ASP A 19 34.89 -3.42 -0.04
CA ASP A 19 33.83 -2.40 0.04
C ASP A 19 33.58 -1.61 -1.24
N LYS A 20 34.22 -1.97 -2.36
CA LYS A 20 34.00 -1.24 -3.63
C LYS A 20 32.98 -1.86 -4.56
N ASP A 21 32.53 -3.09 -4.30
CA ASP A 21 31.59 -3.77 -5.20
C ASP A 21 30.14 -3.76 -4.72
N LEU A 22 29.87 -3.27 -3.50
CA LEU A 22 28.50 -3.13 -2.98
C LEU A 22 27.82 -1.79 -3.31
N GLU A 23 28.60 -0.79 -3.70
CA GLU A 23 28.05 0.54 -4.02
C GLU A 23 27.64 0.75 -5.49
N GLN A 24 27.90 -0.20 -6.37
CA GLN A 24 27.63 -0.03 -7.80
C GLN A 24 26.38 -0.76 -8.31
N ASN A 25 25.58 -1.40 -7.48
CA ASN A 25 24.38 -2.11 -7.97
C ASN A 25 23.06 -1.63 -7.36
N THR A 26 23.01 -0.52 -6.70
CA THR A 26 21.77 0.25 -6.58
C THR A 26 21.54 0.99 -7.90
N LYS A 27 21.13 0.26 -8.93
CA LYS A 27 20.37 0.87 -10.01
C LYS A 27 19.18 1.51 -9.34
N SER A 28 19.25 2.81 -9.12
CA SER A 28 18.06 3.60 -8.82
C SER A 28 17.10 3.31 -9.97
N PHE A 29 16.06 2.56 -9.71
CA PHE A 29 14.93 2.45 -10.61
C PHE A 29 14.32 3.85 -10.67
N VAL A 30 14.83 4.66 -11.60
CA VAL A 30 14.16 5.91 -11.97
C VAL A 30 12.90 5.46 -12.68
N PHE A 31 11.79 5.40 -11.95
CA PHE A 31 10.49 5.24 -12.56
C PHE A 31 10.30 6.43 -13.51
N SER A 32 10.36 6.16 -14.81
CA SER A 32 10.00 7.16 -15.80
C SER A 32 8.53 7.52 -15.57
N ARG A 33 8.25 8.79 -15.31
CA ARG A 33 6.88 9.31 -15.24
C ARG A 33 6.28 9.52 -16.63
N VAL A 34 7.07 9.31 -17.68
CA VAL A 34 6.67 9.44 -19.07
C VAL A 34 6.35 8.05 -19.62
N ALA A 35 5.16 7.88 -20.16
CA ALA A 35 4.76 6.62 -20.78
C ALA A 35 5.51 6.42 -22.11
N SER A 36 5.88 5.17 -22.40
CA SER A 36 6.37 4.79 -23.73
C SER A 36 5.25 4.85 -24.76
N GLU A 37 5.59 4.99 -26.05
CA GLU A 37 4.60 4.93 -27.13
C GLU A 37 3.77 3.63 -27.10
N HIS A 38 4.40 2.51 -26.74
CA HIS A 38 3.69 1.23 -26.58
C HIS A 38 2.68 1.28 -25.44
N THR A 39 3.03 1.90 -24.31
CA THR A 39 2.11 2.06 -23.17
C THR A 39 0.94 2.96 -23.54
N LEU A 40 1.22 4.09 -24.22
CA LEU A 40 0.18 5.01 -24.70
C LEU A 40 -0.78 4.30 -25.66
N ALA A 41 -0.25 3.57 -26.64
CA ALA A 41 -1.04 2.83 -27.61
C ALA A 41 -1.91 1.73 -26.94
N ALA A 42 -1.35 1.02 -25.95
CA ALA A 42 -2.06 0.00 -25.18
C ALA A 42 -3.18 0.58 -24.31
N ASN A 43 -3.00 1.79 -23.76
CA ASN A 43 -3.98 2.44 -22.91
C ASN A 43 -5.06 3.20 -23.68
N ALA A 44 -4.79 3.61 -24.92
CA ALA A 44 -5.70 4.42 -25.75
C ALA A 44 -7.13 3.85 -25.88
N PRO A 45 -7.36 2.53 -26.08
CA PRO A 45 -8.69 1.96 -26.16
C PRO A 45 -9.53 2.13 -24.90
N PHE A 46 -8.89 2.29 -23.73
CA PHE A 46 -9.54 2.41 -22.42
C PHE A 46 -9.79 3.86 -22.00
N ALA A 47 -9.43 4.82 -22.84
CA ALA A 47 -9.61 6.25 -22.57
C ALA A 47 -11.05 6.76 -22.87
N ASP A 48 -12.03 5.88 -23.08
CA ASP A 48 -13.43 6.31 -23.30
C ASP A 48 -13.97 7.01 -22.06
N ARG A 49 -14.06 8.33 -22.17
CA ARG A 49 -14.48 9.22 -21.08
C ARG A 49 -15.89 8.96 -20.57
N ARG A 50 -16.78 8.34 -21.37
CA ARG A 50 -18.17 8.06 -20.96
C ARG A 50 -18.20 7.05 -19.82
N LEU A 51 -17.42 5.98 -19.92
CA LEU A 51 -17.29 4.97 -18.86
C LEU A 51 -16.47 5.49 -17.67
N LEU A 52 -15.40 6.26 -17.94
CA LEU A 52 -14.53 6.79 -16.90
C LEU A 52 -15.18 7.90 -16.07
N ASN A 53 -16.12 8.63 -16.64
CA ASN A 53 -16.80 9.77 -16.01
C ASN A 53 -18.14 9.41 -15.35
N SER A 54 -18.52 8.13 -15.31
CA SER A 54 -19.71 7.72 -14.55
C SER A 54 -19.56 8.13 -13.08
N HIS A 55 -20.37 9.09 -12.66
CA HIS A 55 -20.39 9.59 -11.29
C HIS A 55 -21.12 8.64 -10.34
N GLU A 56 -22.03 7.86 -10.86
CA GLU A 56 -22.90 6.97 -10.09
C GLU A 56 -22.09 5.95 -9.27
N ASP A 57 -21.02 5.37 -9.84
CA ASP A 57 -20.20 4.40 -9.13
C ASP A 57 -19.46 5.03 -7.93
N PHE A 58 -19.07 6.30 -8.04
CA PHE A 58 -18.46 7.04 -6.93
C PHE A 58 -19.47 7.36 -5.82
N VAL A 59 -20.72 7.60 -6.17
CA VAL A 59 -21.82 7.73 -5.21
C VAL A 59 -22.09 6.39 -4.54
N ASN A 60 -22.16 5.32 -5.31
CA ASN A 60 -22.40 3.97 -4.82
C ASN A 60 -21.24 3.46 -3.94
N ALA A 61 -19.99 3.77 -4.28
CA ALA A 61 -18.83 3.38 -3.48
C ALA A 61 -18.82 4.02 -2.08
N LYS A 62 -19.48 5.15 -1.89
CA LYS A 62 -19.63 5.83 -0.60
C LYS A 62 -20.93 5.49 0.13
N ARG A 63 -21.85 4.77 -0.53
CA ARG A 63 -23.16 4.47 0.07
C ARG A 63 -22.98 3.67 1.36
N GLY A 64 -23.70 4.07 2.40
CA GLY A 64 -23.68 3.41 3.70
C GLY A 64 -22.42 3.66 4.53
N MET A 65 -21.55 4.59 4.14
CA MET A 65 -20.37 4.94 4.93
C MET A 65 -20.77 5.52 6.27
N ILE A 66 -20.35 4.88 7.37
CA ILE A 66 -20.59 5.27 8.76
C ILE A 66 -19.38 6.02 9.32
N ALA A 67 -18.18 5.50 9.05
CA ALA A 67 -16.92 6.06 9.54
C ALA A 67 -15.80 5.93 8.50
N LEU A 68 -14.92 6.91 8.47
CA LEU A 68 -13.72 6.88 7.64
C LEU A 68 -12.61 6.07 8.33
N ALA A 69 -11.83 5.32 7.57
CA ALA A 69 -10.62 4.70 8.09
C ALA A 69 -9.60 5.77 8.51
N PRO A 70 -8.77 5.49 9.53
CA PRO A 70 -7.64 6.35 9.89
C PRO A 70 -6.71 6.59 8.70
N LYS A 71 -6.03 7.75 8.69
CA LYS A 71 -5.05 8.06 7.64
C LYS A 71 -3.85 7.13 7.69
N ILE A 72 -3.40 6.81 8.89
CA ILE A 72 -2.31 5.86 9.13
C ILE A 72 -2.95 4.49 9.24
N GLY A 73 -2.42 3.51 8.51
CA GLY A 73 -2.86 2.12 8.54
C GLY A 73 -2.44 1.40 9.83
N PRO A 74 -2.75 0.10 9.95
CA PRO A 74 -2.32 -0.71 11.08
C PRO A 74 -0.79 -0.71 11.19
N LEU A 75 -0.30 -0.57 12.43
CA LEU A 75 1.13 -0.50 12.74
C LEU A 75 1.61 -1.86 13.26
N GLY A 76 2.81 -2.26 12.85
CA GLY A 76 3.54 -3.40 13.40
C GLY A 76 4.13 -3.11 14.78
N HIS A 77 4.72 -4.13 15.38
CA HIS A 77 5.40 -4.02 16.69
C HIS A 77 6.57 -3.04 16.71
N ASP A 78 7.16 -2.79 15.55
CA ASP A 78 8.25 -1.81 15.35
C ASP A 78 7.74 -0.39 15.11
N GLY A 79 6.42 -0.20 15.05
CA GLY A 79 5.78 1.08 14.79
C GLY A 79 5.69 1.47 13.31
N GLU A 80 6.17 0.60 12.41
CA GLU A 80 6.05 0.82 10.98
C GLU A 80 4.68 0.35 10.46
N PRO A 81 4.11 1.01 9.45
CA PRO A 81 2.85 0.59 8.86
C PRO A 81 2.96 -0.80 8.20
N ILE A 82 2.12 -1.74 8.62
CA ILE A 82 1.96 -3.04 7.93
C ILE A 82 1.21 -2.83 6.61
N TRP A 83 0.26 -1.92 6.61
CA TRP A 83 -0.52 -1.55 5.45
C TRP A 83 -0.59 -0.03 5.37
N ASP A 84 0.17 0.55 4.44
CA ASP A 84 0.09 1.98 4.17
C ASP A 84 -0.87 2.25 3.03
N ALA A 85 -2.01 2.79 3.40
CA ALA A 85 -3.03 3.21 2.44
C ALA A 85 -2.98 4.71 2.15
N SER A 86 -2.00 5.45 2.66
CA SER A 86 -1.82 6.89 2.40
C SER A 86 -1.59 7.15 0.91
N ASP A 87 -0.86 6.27 0.24
CA ASP A 87 -0.59 6.33 -1.20
C ASP A 87 -1.83 6.02 -2.06
N MET A 88 -2.89 5.47 -1.48
CA MET A 88 -4.15 5.19 -2.19
C MET A 88 -5.10 6.39 -2.23
N ILE A 89 -4.70 7.55 -1.72
CA ILE A 89 -5.53 8.77 -1.77
C ILE A 89 -5.32 9.46 -3.11
N PHE A 90 -5.99 8.96 -4.14
CA PHE A 90 -5.91 9.50 -5.51
C PHE A 90 -6.95 10.58 -5.81
N ALA A 91 -7.57 11.20 -4.81
CA ALA A 91 -8.64 12.17 -4.98
C ALA A 91 -8.15 13.40 -5.79
N GLY A 92 -8.79 13.67 -6.90
CA GLY A 92 -8.52 14.84 -7.73
C GLY A 92 -7.27 14.75 -8.62
N ILE A 93 -6.58 13.62 -8.66
CA ILE A 93 -5.40 13.43 -9.51
C ILE A 93 -5.84 12.88 -10.87
N GLU A 94 -5.35 13.51 -11.95
CA GLU A 94 -5.55 13.01 -13.30
C GLU A 94 -4.86 11.65 -13.49
N THR A 95 -5.41 10.84 -14.42
CA THR A 95 -4.83 9.55 -14.75
C THR A 95 -3.42 9.73 -15.31
N PRO A 96 -2.38 9.15 -14.71
CA PRO A 96 -1.04 9.17 -15.28
C PRO A 96 -1.00 8.42 -16.61
N GLU A 97 -0.24 8.91 -17.58
CA GLU A 97 -0.11 8.28 -18.90
C GLU A 97 0.45 6.84 -18.82
N THR A 98 1.21 6.54 -17.76
CA THR A 98 1.80 5.23 -17.51
C THR A 98 0.82 4.21 -16.97
N VAL A 99 -0.42 4.60 -16.62
CA VAL A 99 -1.43 3.76 -15.98
C VAL A 99 -2.64 3.59 -16.90
N ASN A 100 -3.19 2.38 -16.95
CA ASN A 100 -4.45 2.15 -17.66
C ASN A 100 -5.57 2.96 -17.00
N PRO A 101 -6.34 3.77 -17.77
CA PRO A 101 -7.38 4.65 -17.23
C PRO A 101 -8.46 3.91 -16.43
N SER A 102 -8.85 2.71 -16.88
CA SER A 102 -9.85 1.89 -16.17
C SER A 102 -9.32 1.39 -14.82
N LEU A 103 -8.05 0.99 -14.79
CA LEU A 103 -7.38 0.56 -13.55
C LEU A 103 -7.24 1.74 -12.57
N TRP A 104 -6.85 2.92 -13.07
CA TRP A 104 -6.78 4.13 -12.26
C TRP A 104 -8.13 4.49 -11.65
N ARG A 105 -9.19 4.42 -12.46
CA ARG A 105 -10.55 4.62 -11.97
C ARG A 105 -10.94 3.63 -10.88
N GLN A 106 -10.62 2.33 -11.06
CA GLN A 106 -10.89 1.31 -10.06
C GLN A 106 -10.11 1.57 -8.77
N ALA A 107 -8.83 1.95 -8.86
CA ALA A 107 -8.04 2.32 -7.69
C ALA A 107 -8.65 3.50 -6.92
N ARG A 108 -9.18 4.50 -7.64
CA ARG A 108 -9.91 5.63 -7.02
C ARG A 108 -11.19 5.19 -6.32
N LEU A 109 -11.94 4.25 -6.88
CA LEU A 109 -13.14 3.69 -6.22
C LEU A 109 -12.76 2.91 -4.96
N ASN A 110 -11.65 2.17 -4.99
CA ASN A 110 -11.15 1.41 -3.85
C ASN A 110 -10.52 2.31 -2.76
N SER A 111 -10.27 3.60 -3.04
CA SER A 111 -9.74 4.53 -2.05
C SER A 111 -10.76 4.95 -0.98
N PHE A 112 -12.05 4.65 -1.16
CA PHE A 112 -13.07 4.86 -0.13
C PHE A 112 -12.98 3.76 0.92
N ARG A 113 -12.36 4.11 2.05
CA ARG A 113 -11.98 3.20 3.14
C ARG A 113 -12.73 3.55 4.41
N GLY A 114 -13.07 2.54 5.20
CA GLY A 114 -13.74 2.74 6.48
C GLY A 114 -14.79 1.69 6.77
N LEU A 115 -15.74 2.05 7.62
CA LEU A 115 -16.89 1.23 8.01
C LEU A 115 -18.12 1.62 7.18
N PHE A 116 -18.78 0.62 6.61
CA PHE A 116 -19.98 0.80 5.79
C PHE A 116 -21.09 -0.11 6.29
N GLU A 117 -22.32 0.37 6.38
CA GLU A 117 -23.50 -0.47 6.44
C GLU A 117 -23.96 -0.78 5.01
N VAL A 118 -23.77 -2.02 4.56
CA VAL A 118 -24.06 -2.44 3.18
C VAL A 118 -25.48 -2.95 3.00
N ALA A 119 -26.06 -3.44 4.09
CA ALA A 119 -27.47 -3.80 4.23
C ALA A 119 -27.84 -3.73 5.72
N ASP A 120 -29.12 -3.78 6.06
CA ASP A 120 -29.57 -3.77 7.46
C ASP A 120 -28.90 -4.88 8.25
N GLY A 121 -28.14 -4.49 9.28
CA GLY A 121 -27.37 -5.40 10.15
C GLY A 121 -26.16 -6.05 9.50
N ILE A 122 -25.77 -5.66 8.29
CA ILE A 122 -24.57 -6.16 7.61
C ILE A 122 -23.61 -4.98 7.38
N PHE A 123 -22.43 -5.10 7.97
CA PHE A 123 -21.40 -4.07 7.90
C PHE A 123 -20.17 -4.60 7.19
N GLN A 124 -19.44 -3.69 6.54
CA GLN A 124 -18.18 -4.02 5.87
C GLN A 124 -17.12 -3.01 6.25
N ILE A 125 -15.96 -3.51 6.68
CA ILE A 125 -14.76 -2.74 6.93
C ILE A 125 -13.85 -2.89 5.72
N ARG A 126 -13.48 -1.77 5.10
CA ARG A 126 -12.74 -1.72 3.84
C ARG A 126 -11.45 -0.93 3.97
N GLY A 127 -10.39 -1.41 3.34
CA GLY A 127 -9.14 -0.68 3.15
C GLY A 127 -8.20 -0.68 4.35
N PHE A 128 -8.28 -1.69 5.23
CA PHE A 128 -7.32 -1.94 6.30
C PHE A 128 -6.23 -2.92 5.88
N ASP A 129 -6.49 -3.70 4.82
CA ASP A 129 -5.52 -4.49 4.07
C ASP A 129 -6.09 -4.90 2.70
N LEU A 130 -5.62 -6.01 2.11
CA LEU A 130 -6.09 -6.52 0.81
C LEU A 130 -7.53 -7.03 0.84
N ALA A 131 -8.00 -7.49 2.01
CA ALA A 131 -9.33 -8.06 2.20
C ALA A 131 -10.32 -7.02 2.73
N ASN A 132 -11.60 -7.36 2.72
CA ASN A 132 -12.65 -6.62 3.38
C ASN A 132 -13.31 -7.51 4.43
N MET A 133 -13.30 -7.09 5.69
CA MET A 133 -14.01 -7.79 6.75
C MET A 133 -15.50 -7.50 6.67
N THR A 134 -16.33 -8.55 6.75
CA THR A 134 -17.78 -8.40 6.84
C THR A 134 -18.28 -8.85 8.20
N LEU A 135 -19.09 -8.01 8.84
CA LEU A 135 -19.72 -8.24 10.13
C LEU A 135 -21.22 -8.35 9.93
N ILE A 136 -21.80 -9.48 10.35
CA ILE A 136 -23.25 -9.71 10.29
C ILE A 136 -23.78 -9.75 11.72
N ARG A 137 -24.70 -8.84 12.03
CA ARG A 137 -25.35 -8.79 13.34
C ARG A 137 -26.38 -9.90 13.45
N SER A 138 -26.36 -10.65 14.56
CA SER A 138 -27.37 -11.61 14.93
C SER A 138 -27.96 -11.28 16.29
N ASP A 139 -28.99 -11.99 16.70
CA ASP A 139 -29.66 -11.77 18.01
C ASP A 139 -28.72 -12.04 19.20
N SER A 140 -27.71 -12.87 19.03
CA SER A 140 -26.81 -13.31 20.12
C SER A 140 -25.35 -12.87 19.95
N GLY A 141 -25.00 -12.16 18.88
CA GLY A 141 -23.63 -11.74 18.63
C GLY A 141 -23.35 -11.37 17.19
N TRP A 142 -22.11 -11.51 16.77
CA TRP A 142 -21.62 -11.16 15.45
C TRP A 142 -21.07 -12.39 14.73
N ILE A 143 -21.36 -12.48 13.44
CA ILE A 143 -20.68 -13.40 12.54
C ILE A 143 -19.65 -12.58 11.77
N VAL A 144 -18.39 -12.99 11.85
CA VAL A 144 -17.28 -12.36 11.15
C VAL A 144 -16.92 -13.19 9.93
N VAL A 145 -16.90 -12.56 8.76
CA VAL A 145 -16.45 -13.18 7.51
C VAL A 145 -15.22 -12.44 7.05
N ASP A 146 -14.14 -13.17 6.79
CA ASP A 146 -12.84 -12.68 6.38
C ASP A 146 -12.26 -11.63 7.38
N PRO A 147 -11.64 -12.11 8.47
CA PRO A 147 -11.17 -11.23 9.55
C PRO A 147 -9.88 -10.46 9.21
N LEU A 148 -9.59 -10.25 7.92
CA LEU A 148 -8.38 -9.61 7.40
C LEU A 148 -7.14 -10.53 7.45
N THR A 149 -5.98 -10.05 6.98
CA THR A 149 -4.81 -10.90 6.75
C THR A 149 -3.84 -10.95 7.92
N THR A 150 -3.88 -9.96 8.81
CA THR A 150 -3.00 -9.87 9.98
C THR A 150 -3.77 -9.52 11.25
N ILE A 151 -3.21 -9.86 12.41
CA ILE A 151 -3.77 -9.52 13.72
C ILE A 151 -3.83 -7.99 13.86
N GLU A 152 -2.78 -7.30 13.45
CA GLU A 152 -2.67 -5.84 13.55
C GLU A 152 -3.71 -5.13 12.68
N SER A 153 -4.00 -5.67 11.48
CA SER A 153 -5.07 -5.15 10.62
C SER A 153 -6.44 -5.36 11.26
N THR A 154 -6.65 -6.52 11.88
CA THR A 154 -7.88 -6.85 12.58
C THR A 154 -8.09 -5.95 13.81
N ASP A 155 -7.06 -5.81 14.65
CA ASP A 155 -7.10 -4.98 15.85
C ASP A 155 -7.33 -3.49 15.53
N ALA A 156 -6.77 -3.01 14.42
CA ALA A 156 -6.99 -1.64 13.96
C ALA A 156 -8.38 -1.42 13.36
N ALA A 157 -9.06 -2.49 12.93
CA ALA A 157 -10.36 -2.44 12.26
C ALA A 157 -11.55 -2.49 13.23
N ILE A 158 -11.36 -3.10 14.43
CA ILE A 158 -12.40 -3.32 15.45
C ILE A 158 -12.32 -2.27 16.55
#